data_f3451957446d301e4c8e0a7b8f4359b9
#
_entry.id   f3451957446d301e4c8e0a7b8f4359b9
#
_cell.length_a   1.000
_cell.length_b   1.000
_cell.length_c   1.000
_cell.angle_alpha   90.00
_cell.angle_beta   90.00
_cell.angle_gamma   90.00
#
_symmetry.space_group_name_H-M   'P 1'
#
loop_
_entity.id
_entity.type
_entity.pdbx_description
1 polymer ?
#
loop_
_entity_poly.entity_id
_entity_poly.type
_entity_poly.pdbx_seq_one_letter_code
_entity_poly.pdbx_strand_id
1 'polypeptide(L)'
;MENSKEAIDILEKCVSEYKIFIETSSILDINANKFWMNIIPLLEKYRNKIIIPIDVIEELEKKDKLNSHLKSVVPEKLTDIKGEKNNFSIDKIFEEVFLMYRSKYKILLITQDSSLAKKITNLNKNKFIMDNDILCMKITEDGLLNNEYNFNILSKIKSIFGVSKKNKSSKIGSQINQDEIFNIAKKVTSISDEKLKITNLPKENEVAYTKENKAIKLLREVASGGEGIIYTTDTQYVAKIYKNENNTRRKYEKLKKMVSKKINCEGVCYPVELLYNKNKDFIGYLMPEAKGYEIAKSIFIPKLLLKKFPSWKKKDTVELCITILNKIKYLHDRNIIIGDINPRNILVSSPKEVYFVDTDSYQIEEFPCPVGMSPFKAPEILDKKEFRNFLRTKGNENFAMGTLLFMIMLPGKPPYAQQGGENMDENILKMNFSYPFEKKSTQKTPAGSWGYIWSHLPYRLKKEFYHTFMKGGDFSKEKSRLSVDNWLETFNEYLTLINNGILRSKDEMSDELFPTRYNKEDRDIPVQTISIKNNTNQNFINNSLNNNGIDFTDEFEGIELLVMGLKQMIKKRRKKISFEEALREAIENNKKGNFLDKLKRIFRG
;
A
#
# COMPACT_ATOMS: atom_id res chain seq x y z
N MET A 1 25.44 32.09 31.87
CA MET A 1 24.52 31.25 32.68
C MET A 1 23.22 30.87 31.97
N GLU A 2 22.58 31.73 31.20
CA GLU A 2 21.36 31.37 30.42
C GLU A 2 21.61 30.30 29.36
N ASN A 3 22.72 30.37 28.62
CA ASN A 3 23.05 29.39 27.56
C ASN A 3 23.37 27.98 28.08
N SER A 4 23.90 27.85 29.30
CA SER A 4 24.21 26.52 29.88
C SER A 4 22.95 25.80 30.37
N LYS A 5 21.96 26.55 30.89
CA LYS A 5 20.68 25.99 31.32
C LYS A 5 19.86 25.48 30.13
N GLU A 6 19.81 26.24 29.04
CA GLU A 6 19.13 25.84 27.81
C GLU A 6 19.76 24.57 27.20
N ALA A 7 21.09 24.44 27.25
CA ALA A 7 21.79 23.24 26.73
C ALA A 7 21.54 22.00 27.60
N ILE A 8 21.40 22.13 28.92
CA ILE A 8 21.04 21.02 29.83
C ILE A 8 19.58 20.60 29.58
N ASP A 9 18.66 21.56 29.42
CA ASP A 9 17.25 21.26 29.11
C ASP A 9 17.11 20.53 27.77
N ILE A 10 17.93 20.87 26.77
CA ILE A 10 18.02 20.16 25.49
C ILE A 10 18.49 18.71 25.68
N LEU A 11 19.58 18.51 26.44
CA LEU A 11 20.10 17.16 26.72
C LEU A 11 19.06 16.30 27.44
N GLU A 12 18.40 16.86 28.45
CA GLU A 12 17.35 16.17 29.20
C GLU A 12 16.17 15.74 28.32
N LYS A 13 15.72 16.62 27.42
CA LYS A 13 14.66 16.32 26.49
C LYS A 13 15.08 15.27 25.47
N CYS A 14 16.30 15.33 24.97
CA CYS A 14 16.84 14.27 24.10
C CYS A 14 16.80 12.91 24.79
N VAL A 15 17.20 12.82 26.04
CA VAL A 15 17.18 11.56 26.80
C VAL A 15 15.76 11.07 27.09
N SER A 16 14.82 11.99 27.33
CA SER A 16 13.42 11.61 27.63
C SER A 16 12.62 11.14 26.41
N GLU A 17 12.93 11.66 25.22
CA GLU A 17 12.06 11.46 24.05
C GLU A 17 12.68 10.62 22.93
N TYR A 18 14.02 10.52 22.83
CA TYR A 18 14.72 9.96 21.70
C TYR A 18 15.34 8.60 21.98
N LYS A 19 15.42 7.74 20.97
CA LYS A 19 16.36 6.63 20.92
C LYS A 19 17.70 7.18 20.49
N ILE A 20 18.67 7.08 21.38
CA ILE A 20 19.98 7.71 21.23
C ILE A 20 20.96 6.70 20.68
N PHE A 21 21.61 7.05 19.58
CA PHE A 21 22.70 6.30 18.98
C PHE A 21 23.98 7.11 19.09
N ILE A 22 25.11 6.43 19.25
CA ILE A 22 26.43 7.05 19.28
C ILE A 22 27.37 6.27 18.36
N GLU A 23 28.23 6.98 17.64
CA GLU A 23 29.20 6.37 16.74
C GLU A 23 30.65 6.59 17.23
N THR A 24 31.60 5.97 16.54
CA THR A 24 33.02 5.86 16.92
C THR A 24 33.67 7.21 17.24
N SER A 25 33.43 8.25 16.42
CA SER A 25 34.12 9.54 16.59
C SER A 25 33.67 10.24 17.86
N SER A 26 32.43 10.06 18.29
CA SER A 26 31.91 10.63 19.54
C SER A 26 32.37 9.86 20.77
N ILE A 27 32.53 8.54 20.68
CA ILE A 27 33.06 7.73 21.80
C ILE A 27 34.53 8.07 22.05
N LEU A 28 35.28 8.38 20.99
CA LEU A 28 36.70 8.74 21.03
C LEU A 28 36.95 10.24 21.18
N ASP A 29 35.90 11.07 21.29
CA ASP A 29 36.04 12.51 21.45
C ASP A 29 36.71 12.88 22.77
N ILE A 30 37.54 13.94 22.76
CA ILE A 30 38.26 14.41 23.93
C ILE A 30 37.33 14.81 25.07
N ASN A 31 36.10 15.22 24.76
CA ASN A 31 35.09 15.63 25.71
C ASN A 31 34.11 14.50 26.10
N ALA A 32 34.32 13.28 25.60
CA ALA A 32 33.44 12.14 25.86
C ALA A 32 33.24 11.89 27.36
N ASN A 33 34.28 12.02 28.19
CA ASN A 33 34.18 11.86 29.64
C ASN A 33 33.19 12.85 30.27
N LYS A 34 33.25 14.12 29.90
CA LYS A 34 32.31 15.14 30.38
C LYS A 34 30.88 14.84 29.90
N PHE A 35 30.73 14.40 28.66
CA PHE A 35 29.45 14.00 28.12
C PHE A 35 28.84 12.85 28.92
N TRP A 36 29.58 11.79 29.21
CA TRP A 36 29.09 10.67 30.02
C TRP A 36 28.69 11.13 31.43
N MET A 37 29.48 12.00 32.07
CA MET A 37 29.14 12.55 33.37
C MET A 37 27.80 13.33 33.35
N ASN A 38 27.50 14.04 32.27
CA ASN A 38 26.27 14.81 32.14
C ASN A 38 25.06 13.95 31.79
N ILE A 39 25.23 12.92 30.94
CA ILE A 39 24.09 12.15 30.42
C ILE A 39 23.67 10.98 31.32
N ILE A 40 24.60 10.38 32.09
CA ILE A 40 24.33 9.20 32.94
C ILE A 40 23.17 9.45 33.91
N PRO A 41 23.14 10.54 34.71
CA PRO A 41 22.02 10.79 35.62
C PRO A 41 20.67 10.91 34.91
N LEU A 42 20.67 11.42 33.68
CA LEU A 42 19.47 11.55 32.88
C LEU A 42 19.00 10.20 32.30
N LEU A 43 19.95 9.36 31.83
CA LEU A 43 19.62 8.01 31.37
C LEU A 43 18.99 7.16 32.47
N GLU A 44 19.51 7.26 33.70
CA GLU A 44 18.94 6.60 34.88
C GLU A 44 17.55 7.14 35.22
N LYS A 45 17.39 8.48 35.27
CA LYS A 45 16.12 9.15 35.54
C LYS A 45 15.01 8.73 34.59
N TYR A 46 15.30 8.66 33.28
CA TYR A 46 14.33 8.35 32.24
C TYR A 46 14.31 6.88 31.83
N ARG A 47 15.10 6.03 32.50
CA ARG A 47 15.24 4.59 32.19
C ARG A 47 15.51 4.34 30.70
N ASN A 48 16.32 5.22 30.09
CA ASN A 48 16.74 5.12 28.71
C ASN A 48 18.17 4.58 28.60
N LYS A 49 18.56 4.17 27.40
CA LYS A 49 19.89 3.64 27.13
C LYS A 49 20.42 4.23 25.82
N ILE A 50 21.75 4.34 25.70
CA ILE A 50 22.42 4.65 24.46
C ILE A 50 22.61 3.36 23.68
N ILE A 51 22.25 3.37 22.39
CA ILE A 51 22.39 2.25 21.48
C ILE A 51 23.73 2.38 20.74
N ILE A 52 24.54 1.35 20.82
CA ILE A 52 25.81 1.24 20.13
C ILE A 52 25.70 0.08 19.14
N PRO A 53 25.74 0.32 17.82
CA PRO A 53 25.81 -0.75 16.84
C PRO A 53 27.05 -1.63 17.05
N ILE A 54 26.94 -2.94 16.84
CA ILE A 54 28.07 -3.86 17.02
C ILE A 54 29.24 -3.52 16.12
N ASP A 55 28.96 -3.00 14.94
CA ASP A 55 29.98 -2.59 13.96
C ASP A 55 30.82 -1.40 14.46
N VAL A 56 30.23 -0.52 15.30
CA VAL A 56 30.96 0.55 16.00
C VAL A 56 31.92 -0.03 17.02
N ILE A 57 31.51 -1.07 17.74
CA ILE A 57 32.39 -1.79 18.69
C ILE A 57 33.57 -2.41 17.95
N GLU A 58 33.32 -3.08 16.82
CA GLU A 58 34.41 -3.67 16.01
C GLU A 58 35.37 -2.63 15.43
N GLU A 59 34.88 -1.46 15.04
CA GLU A 59 35.76 -0.38 14.59
C GLU A 59 36.63 0.12 15.73
N LEU A 60 36.07 0.24 16.94
CA LEU A 60 36.83 0.60 18.14
C LEU A 60 37.91 -0.45 18.48
N GLU A 61 37.58 -1.74 18.37
CA GLU A 61 38.55 -2.85 18.59
C GLU A 61 39.69 -2.80 17.58
N LYS A 62 39.39 -2.60 16.29
CA LYS A 62 40.40 -2.46 15.24
C LYS A 62 41.35 -1.27 15.45
N LYS A 63 40.89 -0.22 16.12
CA LYS A 63 41.66 0.98 16.46
C LYS A 63 42.45 0.83 17.78
N ASP A 64 42.48 -0.39 18.37
CA ASP A 64 43.20 -0.73 19.63
C ASP A 64 42.83 0.16 20.83
N LYS A 65 41.65 0.80 20.78
CA LYS A 65 41.19 1.78 21.78
C LYS A 65 40.07 1.27 22.70
N LEU A 66 39.53 0.08 22.41
CA LEU A 66 38.36 -0.47 23.15
C LEU A 66 38.71 -0.79 24.61
N ASN A 67 39.88 -1.39 24.85
CA ASN A 67 40.21 -1.90 26.18
C ASN A 67 40.50 -0.82 27.23
N SER A 68 40.92 0.37 26.83
CA SER A 68 41.21 1.47 27.74
C SER A 68 40.08 2.46 27.90
N HIS A 69 39.29 2.72 26.84
CA HIS A 69 38.26 3.78 26.85
C HIS A 69 36.87 3.27 27.21
N LEU A 70 36.42 2.14 26.68
CA LEU A 70 35.06 1.64 26.97
C LEU A 70 34.92 1.13 28.40
N LYS A 71 35.93 0.50 28.97
CA LYS A 71 35.89 0.01 30.36
C LYS A 71 35.84 1.12 31.40
N SER A 72 36.33 2.32 31.05
CA SER A 72 36.37 3.47 31.99
C SER A 72 35.30 4.49 31.75
N VAL A 73 34.69 4.57 30.57
CA VAL A 73 33.85 5.68 30.16
C VAL A 73 32.39 5.27 29.86
N VAL A 74 32.18 4.07 29.33
CA VAL A 74 30.83 3.63 28.90
C VAL A 74 30.22 2.68 29.93
N PRO A 75 29.19 3.10 30.69
CA PRO A 75 28.57 2.24 31.68
C PRO A 75 27.80 1.11 31.01
N GLU A 76 28.21 -0.14 31.20
CA GLU A 76 27.56 -1.34 30.63
C GLU A 76 26.04 -1.40 30.91
N LYS A 77 25.59 -0.92 32.08
CA LYS A 77 24.18 -0.92 32.45
C LYS A 77 23.30 0.07 31.66
N LEU A 78 23.91 1.10 31.07
CA LEU A 78 23.20 2.21 30.40
C LEU A 78 23.42 2.22 28.88
N THR A 79 24.08 1.20 28.37
CA THR A 79 24.28 1.00 26.94
C THR A 79 23.68 -0.33 26.48
N ASP A 80 23.15 -0.35 25.27
CA ASP A 80 22.68 -1.55 24.59
C ASP A 80 23.48 -1.74 23.31
N ILE A 81 24.30 -2.79 23.23
CA ILE A 81 24.96 -3.19 22.00
C ILE A 81 23.92 -3.94 21.15
N LYS A 82 23.65 -3.47 19.95
CA LYS A 82 22.62 -3.99 19.08
C LYS A 82 23.16 -4.30 17.68
N GLY A 83 22.54 -5.29 17.06
CA GLY A 83 22.81 -5.71 15.70
C GLY A 83 23.56 -7.02 15.61
N GLU A 84 23.64 -7.53 14.39
CA GLU A 84 24.50 -8.65 14.02
C GLU A 84 25.60 -8.08 13.11
N LYS A 85 26.74 -8.76 13.10
CA LYS A 85 27.91 -8.36 12.29
C LYS A 85 27.54 -8.29 10.82
N ASN A 86 27.77 -7.15 10.20
CA ASN A 86 27.51 -6.88 8.79
C ASN A 86 28.80 -6.45 8.06
N ASN A 87 28.91 -6.77 6.78
CA ASN A 87 30.03 -6.33 5.93
C ASN A 87 29.80 -4.93 5.32
N PHE A 88 28.94 -4.11 5.90
CA PHE A 88 28.66 -2.76 5.42
C PHE A 88 29.52 -1.70 6.12
N SER A 89 29.65 -0.54 5.50
CA SER A 89 30.22 0.63 6.17
C SER A 89 29.30 1.12 7.29
N ILE A 90 29.85 1.66 8.36
CA ILE A 90 29.10 2.19 9.51
C ILE A 90 28.07 3.24 9.08
N ASP A 91 28.41 4.12 8.13
CA ASP A 91 27.50 5.10 7.56
C ASP A 91 26.23 4.44 7.02
N LYS A 92 26.41 3.37 6.23
CA LYS A 92 25.31 2.64 5.61
C LYS A 92 24.44 1.94 6.64
N ILE A 93 25.04 1.42 7.71
CA ILE A 93 24.32 0.79 8.81
C ILE A 93 23.41 1.81 9.51
N PHE A 94 23.92 3.01 9.81
CA PHE A 94 23.10 4.07 10.40
C PHE A 94 21.97 4.53 9.46
N GLU A 95 22.25 4.71 8.17
CA GLU A 95 21.23 5.07 7.19
C GLU A 95 20.09 4.04 7.18
N GLU A 96 20.40 2.76 7.10
CA GLU A 96 19.43 1.67 7.03
C GLU A 96 18.64 1.51 8.33
N VAL A 97 19.32 1.51 9.48
CA VAL A 97 18.67 1.40 10.80
C VAL A 97 17.72 2.59 11.04
N PHE A 98 18.13 3.80 10.65
CA PHE A 98 17.32 4.98 10.88
C PHE A 98 16.12 5.03 9.94
N LEU A 99 16.26 4.66 8.69
CA LEU A 99 15.13 4.49 7.77
C LEU A 99 14.13 3.45 8.29
N MET A 100 14.61 2.36 8.88
CA MET A 100 13.76 1.30 9.41
C MET A 100 12.95 1.73 10.65
N TYR A 101 13.52 2.56 11.51
CA TYR A 101 12.94 2.85 12.82
C TYR A 101 12.39 4.26 13.01
N ARG A 102 12.68 5.22 12.10
CA ARG A 102 12.24 6.63 12.23
C ARG A 102 10.72 6.82 12.27
N SER A 103 9.96 5.93 11.65
CA SER A 103 8.51 5.98 11.72
C SER A 103 7.94 5.59 13.10
N LYS A 104 8.72 4.81 13.88
CA LYS A 104 8.33 4.32 15.20
C LYS A 104 8.92 5.14 16.35
N TYR A 105 10.15 5.62 16.17
CA TYR A 105 10.90 6.30 17.23
C TYR A 105 11.44 7.64 16.74
N LYS A 106 11.51 8.62 17.66
CA LYS A 106 12.38 9.77 17.50
C LYS A 106 13.82 9.30 17.67
N ILE A 107 14.69 9.60 16.71
CA ILE A 107 16.07 9.09 16.67
C ILE A 107 17.04 10.25 16.77
N LEU A 108 18.03 10.10 17.63
CA LEU A 108 19.16 11.00 17.78
C LEU A 108 20.46 10.25 17.52
N LEU A 109 21.26 10.74 16.59
CA LEU A 109 22.65 10.32 16.39
C LEU A 109 23.60 11.32 17.03
N ILE A 110 24.48 10.85 17.89
CA ILE A 110 25.59 11.64 18.43
C ILE A 110 26.83 11.29 17.61
N THR A 111 27.34 12.28 16.87
CA THR A 111 28.50 12.11 15.98
C THR A 111 29.36 13.37 15.92
N GLN A 112 30.68 13.20 15.83
CA GLN A 112 31.65 14.25 15.51
C GLN A 112 31.97 14.27 14.02
N ASP A 113 31.54 13.25 13.27
CA ASP A 113 31.74 13.18 11.82
C ASP A 113 30.68 14.01 11.08
N SER A 114 31.11 15.15 10.55
CA SER A 114 30.25 16.06 9.77
C SER A 114 29.77 15.46 8.45
N SER A 115 30.51 14.51 7.86
CA SER A 115 30.13 13.80 6.63
C SER A 115 28.97 12.86 6.90
N LEU A 116 29.09 12.02 7.93
CA LEU A 116 28.02 11.14 8.39
C LEU A 116 26.78 11.95 8.83
N ALA A 117 26.96 13.00 9.64
CA ALA A 117 25.87 13.86 10.07
C ALA A 117 25.10 14.46 8.88
N LYS A 118 25.81 14.89 7.83
CA LYS A 118 25.20 15.43 6.60
C LYS A 118 24.43 14.37 5.82
N LYS A 119 24.96 13.14 5.72
CA LYS A 119 24.24 12.02 5.08
C LYS A 119 22.95 11.70 5.82
N ILE A 120 23.04 11.55 7.13
CA ILE A 120 21.89 11.21 7.99
C ILE A 120 20.84 12.33 8.01
N THR A 121 21.25 13.60 8.10
CA THR A 121 20.29 14.73 8.05
C THR A 121 19.64 14.89 6.67
N ASN A 122 20.31 14.49 5.59
CA ASN A 122 19.71 14.46 4.26
C ASN A 122 18.53 13.48 4.16
N LEU A 123 18.48 12.44 4.99
CA LEU A 123 17.32 11.54 5.06
C LEU A 123 16.04 12.30 5.45
N ASN A 124 16.17 13.42 6.18
CA ASN A 124 15.03 14.26 6.54
C ASN A 124 14.43 15.04 5.37
N LYS A 125 15.15 15.22 4.26
CA LYS A 125 14.63 15.86 3.05
C LYS A 125 13.54 15.01 2.39
N ASN A 126 13.67 13.69 2.54
CA ASN A 126 12.75 12.70 2.01
C ASN A 126 11.93 12.04 3.13
N LYS A 127 11.65 12.78 4.20
CA LYS A 127 10.83 12.27 5.30
C LYS A 127 9.35 12.39 4.98
N PHE A 128 8.59 11.51 5.55
CA PHE A 128 7.17 11.38 5.37
C PHE A 128 6.39 12.04 6.52
N ILE A 129 5.10 12.27 6.31
CA ILE A 129 4.24 12.93 7.31
C ILE A 129 4.33 12.24 8.68
N MET A 130 4.54 10.91 8.69
CA MET A 130 4.61 10.10 9.91
C MET A 130 6.03 9.81 10.38
N ASP A 131 7.05 10.17 9.61
CA ASP A 131 8.42 9.97 10.03
C ASP A 131 8.85 11.07 10.99
N ASN A 132 9.50 10.67 12.06
CA ASN A 132 10.18 11.62 12.93
C ASN A 132 11.41 12.19 12.22
N ASP A 133 11.74 13.45 12.48
CA ASP A 133 13.03 13.98 12.10
C ASP A 133 14.13 13.22 12.84
N ILE A 134 15.17 12.81 12.09
CA ILE A 134 16.38 12.27 12.69
C ILE A 134 17.24 13.48 13.08
N LEU A 135 17.61 13.54 14.34
CA LEU A 135 18.53 14.58 14.83
C LEU A 135 19.95 14.04 14.78
N CYS A 136 20.90 14.90 14.38
CA CYS A 136 22.32 14.68 14.54
C CYS A 136 22.88 15.78 15.42
N MET A 137 23.56 15.41 16.50
CA MET A 137 24.14 16.37 17.44
C MET A 137 25.61 16.06 17.71
N LYS A 138 26.35 17.08 18.06
CA LYS A 138 27.78 17.07 18.37
C LYS A 138 27.97 17.26 19.87
N ILE A 139 28.97 16.58 20.44
CA ILE A 139 29.41 16.82 21.81
C ILE A 139 30.22 18.12 21.83
N THR A 140 29.87 19.00 22.76
CA THR A 140 30.57 20.30 22.99
C THR A 140 31.71 20.14 23.99
N GLU A 141 32.55 21.20 24.13
CA GLU A 141 33.65 21.25 25.10
C GLU A 141 33.17 21.06 26.55
N ASP A 142 31.94 21.43 26.85
CA ASP A 142 31.32 21.25 28.17
C ASP A 142 30.68 19.87 28.34
N GLY A 143 30.74 19.00 27.35
CA GLY A 143 30.13 17.66 27.35
C GLY A 143 28.60 17.70 27.23
N LEU A 144 28.04 18.77 26.65
CA LEU A 144 26.62 18.89 26.31
C LEU A 144 26.44 18.63 24.81
N LEU A 145 25.19 18.69 24.34
CA LEU A 145 24.90 18.46 22.92
C LEU A 145 24.59 19.77 22.19
N ASN A 146 25.18 19.94 21.00
CA ASN A 146 24.95 21.07 20.10
C ASN A 146 24.37 20.59 18.77
N ASN A 147 23.46 21.36 18.21
CA ASN A 147 22.74 21.07 16.97
C ASN A 147 23.33 21.82 15.77
N GLU A 148 24.63 21.69 15.54
CA GLU A 148 25.32 22.36 14.41
C GLU A 148 24.91 21.81 13.03
N TYR A 149 24.36 20.62 12.97
CA TYR A 149 24.08 19.92 11.70
C TYR A 149 22.69 20.16 11.09
N ASN A 150 21.78 20.84 11.80
CA ASN A 150 20.36 20.93 11.39
C ASN A 150 19.92 22.37 11.10
N PHE A 151 20.53 23.03 10.12
CA PHE A 151 20.30 24.46 9.78
C PHE A 151 18.82 24.84 9.53
N ASN A 152 17.97 23.94 9.05
CA ASN A 152 16.57 24.21 8.73
C ASN A 152 15.58 23.88 9.87
N ILE A 153 16.05 23.32 10.98
CA ILE A 153 15.20 22.87 12.09
C ILE A 153 15.25 23.83 13.29
N LEU A 154 16.18 24.77 13.31
CA LEU A 154 16.33 25.73 14.41
C LEU A 154 15.04 26.52 14.74
N SER A 155 14.22 26.85 13.75
CA SER A 155 12.92 27.50 13.97
C SER A 155 11.88 26.52 14.54
N LYS A 156 11.92 25.25 14.14
CA LYS A 156 11.05 24.18 14.66
C LYS A 156 11.49 23.70 16.05
N ILE A 157 12.79 23.60 16.28
CA ILE A 157 13.32 23.22 17.61
C ILE A 157 12.92 24.27 18.64
N LYS A 158 13.04 25.58 18.35
CA LYS A 158 12.57 26.66 19.24
C LYS A 158 11.07 26.57 19.55
N SER A 159 10.24 26.13 18.60
CA SER A 159 8.81 25.91 18.85
C SER A 159 8.53 24.62 19.63
N ILE A 160 9.36 23.59 19.46
CA ILE A 160 9.27 22.30 20.17
C ILE A 160 9.79 22.47 21.62
N PHE A 161 10.81 23.30 21.82
CA PHE A 161 11.45 23.52 23.12
C PHE A 161 10.84 24.66 23.94
N GLY A 162 9.74 25.30 23.48
CA GLY A 162 8.90 26.16 24.30
C GLY A 162 9.53 27.51 24.69
N VAL A 163 10.52 28.01 23.96
CA VAL A 163 11.09 29.37 24.18
C VAL A 163 10.30 30.39 23.35
N SER A 164 9.18 30.86 23.90
CA SER A 164 8.41 31.94 23.28
C SER A 164 8.91 33.30 23.73
N LYS A 165 9.64 34.02 22.89
CA LYS A 165 9.64 35.49 22.95
C LYS A 165 8.48 36.01 22.11
N LYS A 166 7.51 36.63 22.79
CA LYS A 166 6.48 37.46 22.15
C LYS A 166 7.17 38.53 21.30
N ASN A 167 7.05 38.46 19.99
CA ASN A 167 7.10 39.60 19.13
C ASN A 167 6.04 39.49 18.05
N LYS A 168 5.14 40.46 18.07
CA LYS A 168 4.15 40.72 17.01
C LYS A 168 4.91 41.12 15.75
N SER A 169 4.66 40.41 14.65
CA SER A 169 4.44 41.04 13.34
C SER A 169 4.12 40.01 12.25
N SER A 170 3.14 40.41 11.47
CA SER A 170 2.78 40.00 10.10
C SER A 170 2.34 38.56 9.84
N LYS A 171 1.02 38.43 9.80
CA LYS A 171 0.30 37.50 8.93
C LYS A 171 0.80 37.69 7.49
N ILE A 172 1.44 36.70 6.93
CA ILE A 172 1.35 36.31 5.51
C ILE A 172 1.83 34.86 5.48
N GLY A 173 0.92 33.96 5.52
CA GLY A 173 1.04 32.54 5.21
C GLY A 173 -0.30 32.13 4.66
N SER A 174 -0.59 32.58 3.42
CA SER A 174 -1.71 32.08 2.66
C SER A 174 -1.55 30.57 2.56
N GLN A 175 -2.43 29.82 3.23
CA GLN A 175 -2.79 28.49 2.78
C GLN A 175 -3.21 28.64 1.32
N ILE A 176 -2.32 28.32 0.41
CA ILE A 176 -2.67 28.12 -0.99
C ILE A 176 -3.63 26.96 -0.98
N ASN A 177 -4.89 27.26 -1.20
CA ASN A 177 -5.95 26.27 -1.32
C ASN A 177 -5.58 25.41 -2.52
N GLN A 178 -5.19 24.14 -2.30
CA GLN A 178 -4.80 23.23 -3.39
C GLN A 178 -5.91 23.07 -4.44
N ASP A 179 -7.16 23.41 -4.05
CA ASP A 179 -8.32 23.42 -4.95
C ASP A 179 -8.31 24.56 -5.98
N GLU A 180 -7.49 25.63 -5.78
CA GLU A 180 -7.39 26.76 -6.72
C GLU A 180 -6.30 26.55 -7.79
N ILE A 181 -5.32 25.69 -7.55
CA ILE A 181 -4.23 25.43 -8.51
C ILE A 181 -4.71 24.55 -9.67
N PHE A 182 -5.75 23.75 -9.44
CA PHE A 182 -6.34 22.88 -10.45
C PHE A 182 -7.79 23.30 -10.68
N ASN A 183 -8.17 23.57 -11.90
CA ASN A 183 -9.57 23.80 -12.33
C ASN A 183 -10.40 22.52 -12.11
N ILE A 184 -10.68 22.15 -10.86
CA ILE A 184 -11.53 21.02 -10.52
C ILE A 184 -12.97 21.47 -10.76
N ALA A 185 -13.65 20.80 -11.67
CA ALA A 185 -15.07 21.06 -11.89
C ALA A 185 -15.85 20.86 -10.60
N LYS A 186 -16.61 21.87 -10.19
CA LYS A 186 -17.40 21.85 -8.95
C LYS A 186 -18.80 21.23 -9.16
N LYS A 187 -19.19 21.00 -10.40
CA LYS A 187 -20.52 20.49 -10.76
C LYS A 187 -20.42 19.41 -11.84
N VAL A 188 -21.30 18.43 -11.72
CA VAL A 188 -21.50 17.42 -12.76
C VAL A 188 -22.06 18.09 -14.02
N THR A 189 -21.65 17.58 -15.18
CA THR A 189 -22.15 18.06 -16.48
C THR A 189 -23.68 18.01 -16.57
N SER A 190 -24.25 19.01 -17.21
CA SER A 190 -25.70 19.05 -17.56
C SER A 190 -26.03 18.26 -18.83
N ILE A 191 -25.04 17.72 -19.54
CA ILE A 191 -25.25 16.93 -20.75
C ILE A 191 -26.05 15.67 -20.42
N SER A 192 -27.13 15.43 -21.14
CA SER A 192 -28.03 14.30 -20.92
C SER A 192 -27.43 12.97 -21.35
N ASP A 193 -27.93 11.87 -20.79
CA ASP A 193 -27.65 10.50 -21.20
C ASP A 193 -28.54 10.05 -22.39
N GLU A 194 -29.00 10.99 -23.20
CA GLU A 194 -29.78 10.68 -24.40
C GLU A 194 -29.02 9.73 -25.33
N LYS A 195 -29.69 8.70 -25.81
CA LYS A 195 -29.12 7.71 -26.74
C LYS A 195 -28.91 8.34 -28.10
N LEU A 196 -27.73 8.13 -28.66
CA LEU A 196 -27.44 8.51 -30.03
C LEU A 196 -28.07 7.52 -30.99
N LYS A 197 -28.66 8.02 -32.07
CA LYS A 197 -29.12 7.18 -33.18
C LYS A 197 -27.91 6.71 -33.96
N ILE A 198 -27.76 5.40 -34.13
CA ILE A 198 -26.69 4.78 -34.91
C ILE A 198 -27.35 3.98 -36.02
N THR A 199 -26.98 4.29 -37.27
CA THR A 199 -27.58 3.65 -38.44
C THR A 199 -27.02 2.26 -38.68
N ASN A 200 -25.72 2.05 -38.42
CA ASN A 200 -25.02 0.79 -38.58
C ASN A 200 -23.81 0.69 -37.65
N LEU A 201 -23.59 -0.46 -37.03
CA LEU A 201 -22.38 -0.79 -36.29
C LEU A 201 -21.51 -1.75 -37.13
N PRO A 202 -20.26 -1.37 -37.45
CA PRO A 202 -19.35 -2.24 -38.17
C PRO A 202 -18.97 -3.46 -37.30
N LYS A 203 -18.83 -4.61 -37.94
CA LYS A 203 -18.45 -5.90 -37.39
C LYS A 203 -17.02 -6.27 -37.77
N GLU A 204 -16.60 -7.44 -37.38
CA GLU A 204 -15.34 -8.06 -37.80
C GLU A 204 -15.22 -8.05 -39.35
N ASN A 205 -14.04 -7.67 -39.85
CA ASN A 205 -13.71 -7.44 -41.25
C ASN A 205 -14.35 -6.22 -41.92
N GLU A 206 -15.16 -5.43 -41.21
CA GLU A 206 -15.71 -4.16 -41.70
C GLU A 206 -14.84 -2.97 -41.28
N VAL A 207 -15.20 -1.77 -41.76
CA VAL A 207 -14.40 -0.55 -41.60
C VAL A 207 -15.12 0.46 -40.73
N ALA A 208 -14.40 0.99 -39.72
CA ALA A 208 -14.71 2.21 -39.00
C ALA A 208 -13.90 3.38 -39.54
N TYR A 209 -14.27 4.60 -39.22
CA TYR A 209 -13.62 5.81 -39.73
C TYR A 209 -13.20 6.73 -38.59
N THR A 210 -12.05 7.41 -38.71
CA THR A 210 -11.71 8.54 -37.83
C THR A 210 -12.49 9.79 -38.24
N LYS A 211 -12.37 10.85 -37.43
CA LYS A 211 -12.98 12.15 -37.75
C LYS A 211 -12.51 12.71 -39.09
N GLU A 212 -11.26 12.48 -39.47
CA GLU A 212 -10.65 12.88 -40.73
C GLU A 212 -10.95 11.91 -41.89
N ASN A 213 -11.91 10.98 -41.71
CA ASN A 213 -12.29 9.94 -42.69
C ASN A 213 -11.18 8.92 -43.02
N LYS A 214 -10.17 8.77 -42.15
CA LYS A 214 -9.22 7.68 -42.28
C LYS A 214 -9.92 6.35 -41.98
N ALA A 215 -9.84 5.39 -42.92
CA ALA A 215 -10.41 4.06 -42.75
C ALA A 215 -9.58 3.22 -41.76
N ILE A 216 -10.25 2.54 -40.83
CA ILE A 216 -9.69 1.64 -39.84
C ILE A 216 -10.41 0.30 -39.97
N LYS A 217 -9.70 -0.74 -40.39
CA LYS A 217 -10.27 -2.09 -40.56
C LYS A 217 -10.33 -2.80 -39.22
N LEU A 218 -11.50 -3.28 -38.83
CA LEU A 218 -11.71 -4.14 -37.69
C LEU A 218 -11.33 -5.57 -38.08
N LEU A 219 -10.33 -6.18 -37.44
CA LEU A 219 -9.79 -7.47 -37.85
C LEU A 219 -10.45 -8.62 -37.11
N ARG A 220 -10.15 -8.78 -35.83
CA ARG A 220 -10.60 -9.91 -35.01
C ARG A 220 -11.21 -9.40 -33.71
N GLU A 221 -12.32 -10.00 -33.27
CA GLU A 221 -12.86 -9.78 -31.95
C GLU A 221 -11.88 -10.32 -30.88
N VAL A 222 -11.53 -9.48 -29.91
CA VAL A 222 -10.64 -9.82 -28.78
C VAL A 222 -11.45 -10.09 -27.54
N ALA A 223 -12.46 -9.25 -27.28
CA ALA A 223 -13.32 -9.36 -26.12
C ALA A 223 -14.69 -8.72 -26.38
N SER A 224 -15.73 -9.29 -25.76
CA SER A 224 -17.07 -8.74 -25.76
C SER A 224 -17.56 -8.57 -24.32
N GLY A 225 -18.05 -7.39 -23.98
CA GLY A 225 -18.58 -7.05 -22.66
C GLY A 225 -19.98 -6.45 -22.73
N GLY A 226 -20.50 -6.03 -21.58
CA GLY A 226 -21.83 -5.37 -21.47
C GLY A 226 -21.92 -4.09 -22.27
N GLU A 227 -20.85 -3.29 -22.32
CA GLU A 227 -20.84 -1.98 -22.98
C GLU A 227 -20.51 -2.01 -24.48
N GLY A 228 -19.67 -2.93 -24.93
CA GLY A 228 -19.18 -2.94 -26.29
C GLY A 228 -18.33 -4.16 -26.63
N ILE A 229 -17.76 -4.15 -27.83
CA ILE A 229 -16.90 -5.17 -28.37
C ILE A 229 -15.54 -4.56 -28.69
N ILE A 230 -14.46 -5.28 -28.38
CA ILE A 230 -13.09 -4.86 -28.67
C ILE A 230 -12.57 -5.66 -29.86
N TYR A 231 -12.07 -4.97 -30.87
CA TYR A 231 -11.47 -5.54 -32.07
C TYR A 231 -10.00 -5.16 -32.19
N THR A 232 -9.16 -6.09 -32.62
CA THR A 232 -7.86 -5.70 -33.21
C THR A 232 -8.10 -4.92 -34.50
N THR A 233 -7.17 -4.05 -34.87
CA THR A 233 -7.28 -3.24 -36.10
C THR A 233 -6.05 -3.41 -36.98
N ASP A 234 -6.09 -2.87 -38.19
CA ASP A 234 -4.94 -2.76 -39.07
C ASP A 234 -3.93 -1.66 -38.65
N THR A 235 -4.09 -1.16 -37.41
CA THR A 235 -3.18 -0.20 -36.78
C THR A 235 -2.54 -0.83 -35.53
N GLN A 236 -1.70 -0.07 -34.83
CA GLN A 236 -1.13 -0.46 -33.55
C GLN A 236 -2.13 -0.41 -32.36
N TYR A 237 -3.37 -0.01 -32.58
CA TYR A 237 -4.41 0.16 -31.57
C TYR A 237 -5.50 -0.89 -31.72
N VAL A 238 -6.25 -1.09 -30.63
CA VAL A 238 -7.52 -1.82 -30.65
C VAL A 238 -8.69 -0.85 -30.67
N ALA A 239 -9.81 -1.26 -31.24
CA ALA A 239 -11.05 -0.49 -31.31
C ALA A 239 -12.08 -1.02 -30.31
N LYS A 240 -12.61 -0.16 -29.42
CA LYS A 240 -13.81 -0.46 -28.62
C LYS A 240 -15.02 0.12 -29.34
N ILE A 241 -15.90 -0.75 -29.85
CA ILE A 241 -17.15 -0.38 -30.51
C ILE A 241 -18.29 -0.59 -29.52
N TYR A 242 -19.02 0.48 -29.22
CA TYR A 242 -20.15 0.42 -28.27
C TYR A 242 -21.37 -0.28 -28.86
N LYS A 243 -22.10 -1.02 -28.02
CA LYS A 243 -23.43 -1.50 -28.37
C LYS A 243 -24.41 -0.30 -28.42
N ASN A 244 -25.44 -0.39 -29.25
CA ASN A 244 -26.39 0.69 -29.48
C ASN A 244 -26.99 1.27 -28.20
N GLU A 245 -27.34 0.39 -27.24
CA GLU A 245 -27.93 0.77 -25.96
C GLU A 245 -26.99 1.57 -25.05
N ASN A 246 -25.69 1.51 -25.28
CA ASN A 246 -24.66 2.13 -24.45
C ASN A 246 -24.06 3.40 -25.06
N ASN A 247 -24.47 3.78 -26.26
CA ASN A 247 -23.95 4.94 -26.95
C ASN A 247 -24.81 6.17 -26.66
N THR A 248 -24.31 7.07 -25.79
CA THR A 248 -25.05 8.25 -25.33
C THR A 248 -24.33 9.55 -25.64
N ARG A 249 -25.08 10.65 -25.68
CA ARG A 249 -24.54 12.01 -25.88
C ARG A 249 -23.50 12.36 -24.82
N ARG A 250 -23.76 12.07 -23.56
CA ARG A 250 -22.82 12.32 -22.47
C ARG A 250 -21.51 11.55 -22.65
N LYS A 251 -21.57 10.26 -23.01
CA LYS A 251 -20.39 9.42 -23.27
C LYS A 251 -19.56 9.97 -24.45
N TYR A 252 -20.20 10.35 -25.52
CA TYR A 252 -19.53 10.97 -26.66
C TYR A 252 -18.78 12.25 -26.30
N GLU A 253 -19.44 13.19 -25.60
CA GLU A 253 -18.79 14.45 -25.21
C GLU A 253 -17.66 14.24 -24.20
N LYS A 254 -17.82 13.28 -23.26
CA LYS A 254 -16.75 12.86 -22.36
C LYS A 254 -15.53 12.36 -23.12
N LEU A 255 -15.72 11.45 -24.07
CA LEU A 255 -14.63 10.89 -24.87
C LEU A 255 -13.94 11.92 -25.75
N LYS A 256 -14.67 12.91 -26.29
CA LYS A 256 -14.06 14.06 -26.96
C LYS A 256 -13.07 14.80 -26.06
N LYS A 257 -13.45 15.06 -24.81
CA LYS A 257 -12.54 15.68 -23.82
C LYS A 257 -11.37 14.76 -23.50
N MET A 258 -11.61 13.46 -23.34
CA MET A 258 -10.55 12.49 -23.07
C MET A 258 -9.51 12.50 -24.18
N VAL A 259 -9.91 12.36 -25.43
CA VAL A 259 -9.00 12.38 -26.58
C VAL A 259 -8.23 13.70 -26.67
N SER A 260 -8.88 14.84 -26.38
CA SER A 260 -8.22 16.15 -26.41
C SER A 260 -7.08 16.30 -25.38
N LYS A 261 -7.11 15.56 -24.26
CA LYS A 261 -6.08 15.60 -23.21
C LYS A 261 -4.78 14.88 -23.57
N LYS A 262 -4.77 14.08 -24.64
CA LYS A 262 -3.58 13.37 -25.15
C LYS A 262 -2.76 12.69 -24.06
N ILE A 263 -3.40 11.80 -23.31
CA ILE A 263 -2.73 11.01 -22.27
C ILE A 263 -1.77 10.03 -22.94
N ASN A 264 -0.49 10.15 -22.63
CA ASN A 264 0.56 9.24 -23.07
C ASN A 264 1.26 8.65 -21.85
N CYS A 265 0.71 7.55 -21.34
CA CYS A 265 1.25 6.77 -20.22
C CYS A 265 1.23 5.31 -20.65
N GLU A 266 2.40 4.72 -20.81
CA GLU A 266 2.51 3.31 -21.18
C GLU A 266 1.70 2.43 -20.22
N GLY A 267 0.89 1.51 -20.78
CA GLY A 267 0.01 0.64 -20.02
C GLY A 267 -1.27 1.30 -19.49
N VAL A 268 -1.57 2.55 -19.83
CA VAL A 268 -2.91 3.12 -19.65
C VAL A 268 -3.63 3.10 -20.99
N CYS A 269 -4.64 2.21 -21.12
CA CYS A 269 -5.39 2.03 -22.38
C CYS A 269 -6.41 3.16 -22.57
N TYR A 270 -5.90 4.39 -22.64
CA TYR A 270 -6.70 5.60 -22.73
C TYR A 270 -7.17 5.87 -24.16
N PRO A 271 -8.37 6.45 -24.37
CA PRO A 271 -8.87 6.81 -25.70
C PRO A 271 -7.90 7.74 -26.45
N VAL A 272 -7.48 7.35 -27.64
CA VAL A 272 -6.54 8.12 -28.48
C VAL A 272 -7.23 8.78 -29.67
N GLU A 273 -8.30 8.18 -30.21
CA GLU A 273 -9.03 8.67 -31.36
C GLU A 273 -10.47 8.17 -31.34
N LEU A 274 -11.43 9.00 -31.75
CA LEU A 274 -12.85 8.62 -31.87
C LEU A 274 -13.12 7.90 -33.19
N LEU A 275 -14.04 6.95 -33.16
CA LEU A 275 -14.46 6.18 -34.31
C LEU A 275 -15.92 6.46 -34.69
N TYR A 276 -16.13 6.49 -36.01
CA TYR A 276 -17.41 6.75 -36.63
C TYR A 276 -17.74 5.66 -37.65
N ASN A 277 -19.03 5.44 -37.93
CA ASN A 277 -19.45 4.62 -39.05
C ASN A 277 -19.41 5.42 -40.38
N LYS A 278 -19.79 4.78 -41.48
CA LYS A 278 -19.83 5.41 -42.82
C LYS A 278 -20.75 6.64 -42.87
N ASN A 279 -21.79 6.69 -42.05
CA ASN A 279 -22.75 7.78 -41.96
C ASN A 279 -22.34 8.88 -40.96
N LYS A 280 -21.11 8.82 -40.44
CA LYS A 280 -20.55 9.74 -39.44
C LYS A 280 -21.24 9.66 -38.05
N ASP A 281 -21.97 8.60 -37.76
CA ASP A 281 -22.45 8.36 -36.40
C ASP A 281 -21.26 7.92 -35.52
N PHE A 282 -21.16 8.48 -34.33
CA PHE A 282 -20.17 8.06 -33.35
C PHE A 282 -20.44 6.63 -32.87
N ILE A 283 -19.44 5.74 -32.93
CA ILE A 283 -19.59 4.33 -32.61
C ILE A 283 -18.60 3.80 -31.56
N GLY A 284 -17.51 4.54 -31.27
CA GLY A 284 -16.49 4.05 -30.35
C GLY A 284 -15.18 4.82 -30.42
N TYR A 285 -14.08 4.17 -30.05
CA TYR A 285 -12.77 4.80 -30.00
C TYR A 285 -11.62 3.80 -30.18
N LEU A 286 -10.44 4.30 -30.54
CA LEU A 286 -9.18 3.58 -30.52
C LEU A 286 -8.47 3.76 -29.18
N MET A 287 -7.78 2.70 -28.73
CA MET A 287 -6.95 2.70 -27.50
C MET A 287 -5.76 1.75 -27.66
N PRO A 288 -4.69 1.90 -26.86
CA PRO A 288 -3.62 0.90 -26.79
C PRO A 288 -4.15 -0.47 -26.37
N GLU A 289 -3.53 -1.52 -26.92
CA GLU A 289 -3.84 -2.90 -26.53
C GLU A 289 -3.28 -3.21 -25.13
N ALA A 290 -4.06 -3.90 -24.30
CA ALA A 290 -3.63 -4.41 -23.01
C ALA A 290 -3.15 -5.85 -23.12
N LYS A 291 -2.17 -6.21 -22.28
CA LYS A 291 -1.62 -7.56 -22.18
C LYS A 291 -1.63 -8.06 -20.74
N GLY A 292 -1.52 -9.37 -20.56
CA GLY A 292 -1.40 -9.97 -19.23
C GLY A 292 -2.73 -10.47 -18.65
N TYR A 293 -2.75 -10.64 -17.34
CA TYR A 293 -3.85 -11.26 -16.61
C TYR A 293 -4.46 -10.27 -15.61
N GLU A 294 -5.78 -10.24 -15.49
CA GLU A 294 -6.47 -9.45 -14.45
C GLU A 294 -5.88 -9.74 -13.06
N ILE A 295 -5.64 -8.71 -12.25
CA ILE A 295 -5.19 -8.89 -10.84
C ILE A 295 -6.14 -9.83 -10.10
N ALA A 296 -7.44 -9.67 -10.29
CA ALA A 296 -8.47 -10.51 -9.67
C ALA A 296 -8.33 -12.00 -9.98
N LYS A 297 -7.81 -12.36 -11.17
CA LYS A 297 -7.65 -13.73 -11.64
C LYS A 297 -6.17 -14.19 -11.68
N SER A 298 -5.29 -13.47 -11.01
CA SER A 298 -3.86 -13.77 -10.96
C SER A 298 -3.28 -13.48 -9.58
N ILE A 299 -2.96 -12.22 -9.29
CA ILE A 299 -2.26 -11.77 -8.07
C ILE A 299 -3.07 -12.07 -6.80
N PHE A 300 -4.40 -11.91 -6.85
CA PHE A 300 -5.27 -12.13 -5.70
C PHE A 300 -5.46 -13.59 -5.31
N ILE A 301 -5.07 -14.52 -6.17
CA ILE A 301 -5.26 -15.95 -5.95
C ILE A 301 -3.90 -16.64 -5.89
N PRO A 302 -3.39 -17.02 -4.70
CA PRO A 302 -2.03 -17.57 -4.51
C PRO A 302 -1.65 -18.67 -5.49
N LYS A 303 -2.55 -19.62 -5.74
CA LYS A 303 -2.30 -20.72 -6.70
C LYS A 303 -2.17 -20.22 -8.13
N LEU A 304 -3.01 -19.27 -8.55
CA LEU A 304 -2.96 -18.70 -9.90
C LEU A 304 -1.75 -17.78 -10.07
N LEU A 305 -1.38 -17.04 -9.02
CA LEU A 305 -0.15 -16.26 -9.01
C LEU A 305 1.05 -17.13 -9.33
N LEU A 306 1.28 -18.19 -8.56
CA LEU A 306 2.43 -19.08 -8.76
C LEU A 306 2.33 -19.89 -10.08
N LYS A 307 1.13 -20.17 -10.57
CA LYS A 307 0.94 -20.83 -11.88
C LYS A 307 1.29 -19.91 -13.05
N LYS A 308 0.87 -18.65 -13.00
CA LYS A 308 1.06 -17.66 -14.09
C LYS A 308 2.43 -16.99 -14.03
N PHE A 309 2.99 -16.85 -12.82
CA PHE A 309 4.25 -16.21 -12.55
C PHE A 309 5.11 -17.07 -11.60
N PRO A 310 5.70 -18.18 -12.07
CA PRO A 310 6.37 -19.17 -11.22
C PRO A 310 7.57 -18.64 -10.42
N SER A 311 8.22 -17.56 -10.90
CA SER A 311 9.37 -16.93 -10.26
C SER A 311 9.00 -15.74 -9.37
N TRP A 312 7.70 -15.48 -9.13
CA TRP A 312 7.22 -14.32 -8.37
C TRP A 312 7.69 -14.37 -6.92
N LYS A 313 8.24 -13.27 -6.45
CA LYS A 313 8.76 -13.10 -5.08
C LYS A 313 8.04 -11.95 -4.37
N LYS A 314 8.27 -11.80 -3.06
CA LYS A 314 7.78 -10.67 -2.28
C LYS A 314 8.19 -9.32 -2.89
N LYS A 315 9.43 -9.21 -3.36
CA LYS A 315 9.94 -8.04 -4.09
C LYS A 315 9.05 -7.67 -5.28
N ASP A 316 8.62 -8.64 -6.07
CA ASP A 316 7.80 -8.41 -7.26
C ASP A 316 6.41 -7.85 -6.88
N THR A 317 5.86 -8.31 -5.75
CA THR A 317 4.60 -7.75 -5.21
C THR A 317 4.76 -6.27 -4.85
N VAL A 318 5.88 -5.89 -4.25
CA VAL A 318 6.18 -4.50 -3.90
C VAL A 318 6.42 -3.65 -5.15
N GLU A 319 7.19 -4.15 -6.12
CA GLU A 319 7.41 -3.49 -7.42
C GLU A 319 6.10 -3.29 -8.18
N LEU A 320 5.19 -4.27 -8.15
CA LEU A 320 3.85 -4.16 -8.73
C LEU A 320 3.07 -2.97 -8.12
N CYS A 321 3.07 -2.84 -6.78
CA CYS A 321 2.43 -1.70 -6.11
C CYS A 321 3.02 -0.36 -6.58
N ILE A 322 4.35 -0.26 -6.67
CA ILE A 322 5.04 0.95 -7.15
C ILE A 322 4.66 1.26 -8.62
N THR A 323 4.60 0.25 -9.48
CA THR A 323 4.23 0.42 -10.89
C THR A 323 2.79 0.93 -11.03
N ILE A 324 1.85 0.37 -10.27
CA ILE A 324 0.46 0.83 -10.23
C ILE A 324 0.37 2.27 -9.72
N LEU A 325 1.05 2.58 -8.62
CA LEU A 325 1.06 3.91 -8.02
C LEU A 325 1.63 4.97 -8.98
N ASN A 326 2.69 4.67 -9.74
CA ASN A 326 3.24 5.60 -10.72
C ASN A 326 2.22 5.94 -11.83
N LYS A 327 1.41 4.98 -12.28
CA LYS A 327 0.35 5.24 -13.25
C LYS A 327 -0.80 6.07 -12.65
N ILE A 328 -1.20 5.77 -11.42
CA ILE A 328 -2.21 6.57 -10.69
C ILE A 328 -1.69 8.00 -10.50
N LYS A 329 -0.42 8.18 -10.10
CA LYS A 329 0.19 9.50 -9.98
C LYS A 329 0.13 10.28 -11.29
N TYR A 330 0.51 9.65 -12.39
CA TYR A 330 0.46 10.29 -13.72
C TYR A 330 -0.95 10.80 -14.07
N LEU A 331 -1.99 10.04 -13.72
CA LEU A 331 -3.39 10.42 -13.94
C LEU A 331 -3.83 11.54 -12.98
N HIS A 332 -3.48 11.43 -11.68
CA HIS A 332 -3.79 12.43 -10.66
C HIS A 332 -3.13 13.79 -10.94
N ASP A 333 -1.90 13.79 -11.46
CA ASP A 333 -1.18 15.02 -11.86
C ASP A 333 -1.89 15.72 -13.04
N ARG A 334 -2.79 15.03 -13.75
CA ARG A 334 -3.61 15.56 -14.86
C ARG A 334 -5.08 15.73 -14.51
N ASN A 335 -5.41 15.71 -13.21
CA ASN A 335 -6.78 15.79 -12.72
C ASN A 335 -7.74 14.74 -13.30
N ILE A 336 -7.23 13.53 -13.52
CA ILE A 336 -8.02 12.37 -13.89
C ILE A 336 -8.14 11.49 -12.66
N ILE A 337 -9.38 11.15 -12.29
CA ILE A 337 -9.71 10.22 -11.20
C ILE A 337 -10.20 8.94 -11.86
N ILE A 338 -9.61 7.81 -11.49
CA ILE A 338 -10.01 6.49 -12.02
C ILE A 338 -11.45 6.20 -11.61
N GLY A 339 -11.78 6.47 -10.35
CA GLY A 339 -13.13 6.34 -9.79
C GLY A 339 -13.58 4.90 -9.57
N ASP A 340 -13.33 3.99 -10.49
CA ASP A 340 -13.55 2.55 -10.36
C ASP A 340 -12.21 1.82 -10.33
N ILE A 341 -11.46 1.99 -9.24
CA ILE A 341 -10.29 1.16 -8.97
C ILE A 341 -10.78 -0.26 -8.73
N ASN A 342 -10.65 -1.10 -9.77
CA ASN A 342 -11.18 -2.45 -9.81
C ASN A 342 -10.08 -3.42 -10.24
N PRO A 343 -9.79 -4.48 -9.48
CA PRO A 343 -8.76 -5.46 -9.82
C PRO A 343 -9.01 -6.24 -11.12
N ARG A 344 -10.23 -6.17 -11.69
CA ARG A 344 -10.53 -6.69 -13.04
C ARG A 344 -10.08 -5.74 -14.15
N ASN A 345 -9.99 -4.44 -13.84
CA ASN A 345 -9.59 -3.40 -14.80
C ASN A 345 -8.08 -3.12 -14.79
N ILE A 346 -7.31 -3.95 -14.07
CA ILE A 346 -5.85 -3.87 -14.04
C ILE A 346 -5.27 -5.24 -14.43
N LEU A 347 -4.55 -5.27 -15.55
CA LEU A 347 -3.90 -6.46 -16.07
C LEU A 347 -2.39 -6.41 -15.78
N VAL A 348 -1.80 -7.55 -15.45
CA VAL A 348 -0.39 -7.69 -15.09
C VAL A 348 0.27 -8.68 -16.04
N SER A 349 1.32 -8.24 -16.75
CA SER A 349 2.23 -9.08 -17.51
C SER A 349 3.51 -9.37 -16.72
N SER A 350 3.97 -8.40 -15.93
CA SER A 350 5.11 -8.52 -15.02
C SER A 350 4.97 -7.48 -13.89
N PRO A 351 5.80 -7.50 -12.84
CA PRO A 351 5.77 -6.47 -11.78
C PRO A 351 5.93 -5.04 -12.30
N LYS A 352 6.60 -4.87 -13.45
CA LYS A 352 6.88 -3.57 -14.07
C LYS A 352 6.00 -3.26 -15.27
N GLU A 353 5.24 -4.24 -15.76
CA GLU A 353 4.38 -4.10 -16.93
C GLU A 353 2.92 -4.35 -16.55
N VAL A 354 2.16 -3.26 -16.42
CA VAL A 354 0.78 -3.24 -15.93
C VAL A 354 -0.09 -2.43 -16.88
N TYR A 355 -1.29 -2.90 -17.16
CA TYR A 355 -2.24 -2.27 -18.06
C TYR A 355 -3.53 -1.90 -17.33
N PHE A 356 -3.95 -0.64 -17.44
CA PHE A 356 -5.22 -0.13 -16.97
C PHE A 356 -6.21 -0.11 -18.13
N VAL A 357 -7.27 -0.87 -18.01
CA VAL A 357 -8.33 -0.99 -19.03
C VAL A 357 -9.63 -0.33 -18.54
N ASP A 358 -10.62 -0.26 -19.43
CA ASP A 358 -11.94 0.36 -19.19
C ASP A 358 -11.84 1.83 -18.74
N THR A 359 -10.86 2.54 -19.30
CA THR A 359 -10.51 3.91 -18.92
C THR A 359 -11.54 4.95 -19.33
N ASP A 360 -12.46 4.63 -20.25
CA ASP A 360 -13.59 5.50 -20.64
C ASP A 360 -14.59 5.71 -19.48
N SER A 361 -14.54 4.88 -18.45
CA SER A 361 -15.28 5.09 -17.19
C SER A 361 -14.69 6.21 -16.32
N TYR A 362 -13.42 6.58 -16.45
CA TYR A 362 -12.71 7.51 -15.57
C TYR A 362 -13.41 8.86 -15.43
N GLN A 363 -13.32 9.46 -14.25
CA GLN A 363 -13.80 10.83 -14.06
C GLN A 363 -12.81 11.83 -14.67
N ILE A 364 -13.32 12.71 -15.50
CA ILE A 364 -12.57 13.78 -16.13
C ILE A 364 -13.39 15.06 -16.10
N GLU A 365 -12.85 16.12 -15.50
CA GLU A 365 -13.52 17.39 -15.32
C GLU A 365 -14.96 17.21 -14.76
N GLU A 366 -16.00 17.73 -15.43
CA GLU A 366 -17.40 17.63 -15.02
C GLU A 366 -18.08 16.28 -15.33
N PHE A 367 -17.35 15.33 -15.92
CA PHE A 367 -17.88 13.99 -16.24
C PHE A 367 -17.47 12.99 -15.16
N PRO A 368 -18.40 12.56 -14.31
CA PRO A 368 -18.12 11.61 -13.24
C PRO A 368 -17.80 10.21 -13.77
N CYS A 369 -17.15 9.40 -12.94
CA CYS A 369 -17.12 7.96 -13.13
C CYS A 369 -18.46 7.35 -12.72
N PRO A 370 -19.20 6.67 -13.62
CA PRO A 370 -20.57 6.25 -13.36
C PRO A 370 -20.68 4.97 -12.51
N VAL A 371 -19.57 4.31 -12.24
CA VAL A 371 -19.52 2.99 -11.59
C VAL A 371 -18.64 3.01 -10.34
N GLY A 372 -18.74 1.97 -9.53
CA GLY A 372 -17.92 1.76 -8.35
C GLY A 372 -18.46 0.58 -7.54
N MET A 373 -17.59 -0.24 -7.00
CA MET A 373 -17.96 -1.45 -6.28
C MET A 373 -17.37 -1.48 -4.86
N SER A 374 -18.07 -2.09 -3.92
CA SER A 374 -17.50 -2.53 -2.66
C SER A 374 -16.44 -3.63 -2.95
N PRO A 375 -15.31 -3.69 -2.23
CA PRO A 375 -14.95 -2.91 -1.05
C PRO A 375 -14.16 -1.60 -1.32
N PHE A 376 -14.11 -1.13 -2.57
CA PHE A 376 -13.31 0.04 -2.97
C PHE A 376 -14.00 1.39 -2.73
N LYS A 377 -15.27 1.37 -2.35
CA LYS A 377 -16.00 2.59 -1.99
C LYS A 377 -15.56 3.12 -0.63
N ALA A 378 -15.20 4.39 -0.56
CA ALA A 378 -14.92 5.05 0.70
C ALA A 378 -16.19 5.15 1.58
N PRO A 379 -16.07 5.14 2.93
CA PRO A 379 -17.21 5.16 3.84
C PRO A 379 -18.23 6.26 3.52
N GLU A 380 -17.77 7.45 3.19
CA GLU A 380 -18.62 8.64 2.92
C GLU A 380 -19.38 8.59 1.59
N ILE A 381 -19.07 7.65 0.71
CA ILE A 381 -19.77 7.44 -0.56
C ILE A 381 -20.38 6.03 -0.69
N LEU A 382 -20.32 5.23 0.37
CA LEU A 382 -20.77 3.84 0.31
C LEU A 382 -22.28 3.71 0.07
N ASP A 383 -23.07 4.61 0.65
CA ASP A 383 -24.53 4.70 0.51
C ASP A 383 -24.99 5.30 -0.83
N LYS A 384 -24.07 5.91 -1.60
CA LYS A 384 -24.42 6.52 -2.88
C LYS A 384 -24.77 5.44 -3.91
N LYS A 385 -25.99 5.56 -4.48
CA LYS A 385 -26.48 4.64 -5.52
C LYS A 385 -26.18 5.14 -6.94
N GLU A 386 -26.23 6.46 -7.13
CA GLU A 386 -26.13 7.11 -8.45
C GLU A 386 -24.79 7.83 -8.62
N PHE A 387 -23.74 7.08 -8.97
CA PHE A 387 -22.38 7.63 -9.18
C PHE A 387 -22.30 8.63 -10.35
N ARG A 388 -23.28 8.67 -11.23
CA ARG A 388 -23.38 9.64 -12.33
C ARG A 388 -23.68 11.07 -11.86
N ASN A 389 -24.16 11.24 -10.62
CA ASN A 389 -24.74 12.49 -10.13
C ASN A 389 -23.80 13.25 -9.19
N PHE A 390 -22.58 12.77 -8.94
CA PHE A 390 -21.59 13.50 -8.17
C PHE A 390 -20.16 13.23 -8.66
N LEU A 391 -19.27 14.19 -8.41
CA LEU A 391 -17.85 14.05 -8.68
C LEU A 391 -17.15 13.51 -7.43
N ARG A 392 -16.35 12.46 -7.62
CA ARG A 392 -15.47 11.95 -6.57
C ARG A 392 -14.34 12.92 -6.32
N THR A 393 -13.87 12.95 -5.09
CA THR A 393 -12.66 13.67 -4.68
C THR A 393 -11.44 12.75 -4.78
N LYS A 394 -10.24 13.34 -4.75
CA LYS A 394 -9.01 12.55 -4.58
C LYS A 394 -9.02 11.76 -3.26
N GLY A 395 -9.67 12.28 -2.22
CA GLY A 395 -9.82 11.56 -0.94
C GLY A 395 -10.64 10.28 -1.07
N ASN A 396 -11.70 10.27 -1.88
CA ASN A 396 -12.46 9.05 -2.16
C ASN A 396 -11.59 8.03 -2.90
N GLU A 397 -10.83 8.47 -3.90
CA GLU A 397 -9.94 7.59 -4.67
C GLU A 397 -8.75 7.08 -3.84
N ASN A 398 -8.21 7.90 -2.94
CA ASN A 398 -7.14 7.50 -2.03
C ASN A 398 -7.55 6.32 -1.12
N PHE A 399 -8.82 6.24 -0.73
CA PHE A 399 -9.35 5.07 -0.01
C PHE A 399 -9.34 3.82 -0.89
N ALA A 400 -9.85 3.93 -2.11
CA ALA A 400 -9.87 2.81 -3.08
C ALA A 400 -8.45 2.33 -3.42
N MET A 401 -7.51 3.27 -3.62
CA MET A 401 -6.10 2.99 -3.84
C MET A 401 -5.47 2.24 -2.65
N GLY A 402 -5.67 2.74 -1.42
CA GLY A 402 -5.21 2.06 -0.21
C GLY A 402 -5.78 0.64 -0.09
N THR A 403 -7.07 0.46 -0.43
CA THR A 403 -7.73 -0.87 -0.46
C THR A 403 -7.08 -1.80 -1.48
N LEU A 404 -6.79 -1.32 -2.70
CA LEU A 404 -6.12 -2.11 -3.72
C LEU A 404 -4.72 -2.55 -3.26
N LEU A 405 -3.92 -1.61 -2.72
CA LEU A 405 -2.59 -1.90 -2.20
C LEU A 405 -2.63 -2.94 -1.08
N PHE A 406 -3.57 -2.80 -0.16
CA PHE A 406 -3.80 -3.78 0.91
C PHE A 406 -4.11 -5.16 0.34
N MET A 407 -5.03 -5.26 -0.64
CA MET A 407 -5.43 -6.52 -1.26
C MET A 407 -4.33 -7.13 -2.15
N ILE A 408 -3.38 -6.35 -2.65
CA ILE A 408 -2.18 -6.88 -3.33
C ILE A 408 -1.21 -7.47 -2.30
N MET A 409 -0.98 -6.77 -1.18
CA MET A 409 -0.08 -7.22 -0.12
C MET A 409 -0.63 -8.42 0.67
N LEU A 410 -1.95 -8.48 0.84
CA LEU A 410 -2.70 -9.60 1.43
C LEU A 410 -3.60 -10.19 0.33
N PRO A 411 -3.10 -11.12 -0.51
CA PRO A 411 -3.70 -11.49 -1.78
C PRO A 411 -5.21 -11.68 -1.74
N GLY A 412 -5.95 -10.76 -2.36
CA GLY A 412 -7.39 -10.78 -2.51
C GLY A 412 -8.23 -10.50 -1.26
N LYS A 413 -7.61 -10.34 -0.07
CA LYS A 413 -8.37 -10.15 1.17
C LYS A 413 -8.64 -8.67 1.43
N PRO A 414 -9.91 -8.21 1.45
CA PRO A 414 -10.25 -6.83 1.73
C PRO A 414 -9.88 -6.39 3.17
N PRO A 415 -9.58 -5.10 3.40
CA PRO A 415 -9.19 -4.58 4.72
C PRO A 415 -10.23 -4.87 5.82
N TYR A 416 -11.50 -4.88 5.47
CA TYR A 416 -12.61 -5.05 6.40
C TYR A 416 -13.19 -6.46 6.46
N ALA A 417 -12.53 -7.45 5.83
CA ALA A 417 -12.85 -8.85 6.03
C ALA A 417 -12.55 -9.27 7.47
N GLN A 418 -13.46 -10.02 8.10
CA GLN A 418 -13.38 -10.42 9.51
C GLN A 418 -13.92 -11.83 9.73
N GLN A 419 -13.50 -12.46 10.85
CA GLN A 419 -14.16 -13.65 11.39
C GLN A 419 -15.36 -13.23 12.24
N GLY A 420 -16.52 -13.87 12.01
CA GLY A 420 -17.71 -13.70 12.86
C GLY A 420 -18.14 -12.26 13.06
N GLY A 421 -18.13 -11.46 12.02
CA GLY A 421 -18.45 -10.05 12.05
C GLY A 421 -19.72 -9.70 11.28
N GLU A 422 -19.99 -8.40 11.21
CA GLU A 422 -21.01 -7.80 10.37
C GLU A 422 -20.63 -7.97 8.88
N ASN A 423 -21.55 -7.63 8.00
CA ASN A 423 -21.25 -7.64 6.57
C ASN A 423 -20.15 -6.62 6.21
N MET A 424 -19.56 -6.74 5.03
CA MET A 424 -18.44 -5.92 4.58
C MET A 424 -18.78 -4.43 4.59
N ASP A 425 -19.93 -4.05 4.09
CA ASP A 425 -20.34 -2.65 3.97
C ASP A 425 -20.53 -2.00 5.35
N GLU A 426 -21.08 -2.71 6.33
CA GLU A 426 -21.17 -2.25 7.70
C GLU A 426 -19.79 -2.07 8.35
N ASN A 427 -18.86 -3.00 8.11
CA ASN A 427 -17.49 -2.86 8.59
C ASN A 427 -16.78 -1.66 7.97
N ILE A 428 -17.02 -1.37 6.68
CA ILE A 428 -16.51 -0.17 6.00
C ILE A 428 -17.08 1.09 6.65
N LEU A 429 -18.40 1.17 6.82
CA LEU A 429 -19.07 2.33 7.44
C LEU A 429 -18.57 2.59 8.86
N LYS A 430 -18.37 1.54 9.64
CA LYS A 430 -17.85 1.62 11.01
C LYS A 430 -16.33 1.78 11.07
N MET A 431 -15.64 1.64 9.94
CA MET A 431 -14.17 1.57 9.85
C MET A 431 -13.60 0.56 10.87
N ASN A 432 -14.18 -0.63 10.88
CA ASN A 432 -13.90 -1.68 11.84
C ASN A 432 -12.77 -2.60 11.33
N PHE A 433 -11.55 -2.08 11.29
CA PHE A 433 -10.37 -2.79 10.81
C PHE A 433 -9.92 -3.87 11.79
N SER A 434 -9.67 -5.09 11.33
CA SER A 434 -9.49 -6.26 12.19
C SER A 434 -8.04 -6.64 12.49
N TYR A 435 -7.08 -6.12 11.73
CA TYR A 435 -5.68 -6.52 11.88
C TYR A 435 -5.01 -5.81 13.07
N PRO A 436 -4.19 -6.53 13.86
CA PRO A 436 -3.57 -5.97 15.07
C PRO A 436 -2.46 -4.97 14.73
N PHE A 437 -2.34 -3.92 15.57
CA PHE A 437 -1.24 -2.99 15.53
C PHE A 437 -0.90 -2.52 16.95
N GLU A 438 0.39 -2.48 17.33
CA GLU A 438 0.88 -2.03 18.65
C GLU A 438 0.13 -2.69 19.83
N LYS A 439 0.09 -4.00 19.87
CA LYS A 439 -0.60 -4.81 20.92
C LYS A 439 -2.14 -4.63 20.94
N LYS A 440 -2.71 -3.88 20.00
CA LYS A 440 -4.16 -3.77 19.85
C LYS A 440 -4.64 -4.84 18.87
N SER A 441 -5.32 -5.85 19.37
CA SER A 441 -5.93 -6.89 18.54
C SER A 441 -7.45 -6.88 18.73
N THR A 442 -8.18 -6.97 17.64
CA THR A 442 -9.64 -7.11 17.66
C THR A 442 -10.05 -8.57 17.81
N GLN A 443 -9.12 -9.52 17.69
CA GLN A 443 -9.34 -10.97 17.63
C GLN A 443 -10.25 -11.42 16.46
N LYS A 444 -10.46 -10.54 15.49
CA LYS A 444 -11.34 -10.77 14.34
C LYS A 444 -10.59 -10.85 13.00
N THR A 445 -9.25 -10.95 13.04
CA THR A 445 -8.45 -11.13 11.82
C THR A 445 -8.96 -12.34 11.04
N PRO A 446 -9.12 -12.27 9.71
CA PRO A 446 -9.60 -13.38 8.90
C PRO A 446 -8.84 -14.68 9.16
N ALA A 447 -9.55 -15.82 9.12
CA ALA A 447 -8.93 -17.15 9.23
C ALA A 447 -7.98 -17.40 8.05
N GLY A 448 -6.95 -18.23 8.27
CA GLY A 448 -5.95 -18.57 7.26
C GLY A 448 -4.62 -17.87 7.47
N SER A 449 -3.83 -17.74 6.40
CA SER A 449 -2.45 -17.20 6.45
C SER A 449 -2.35 -15.67 6.55
N TRP A 450 -3.48 -14.97 6.52
CA TRP A 450 -3.52 -13.51 6.46
C TRP A 450 -2.84 -12.83 7.64
N GLY A 451 -3.04 -13.37 8.84
CA GLY A 451 -2.36 -12.92 10.07
C GLY A 451 -0.84 -13.08 9.98
N TYR A 452 -0.37 -14.18 9.37
CA TYR A 452 1.07 -14.39 9.16
C TYR A 452 1.64 -13.38 8.17
N ILE A 453 0.99 -13.19 7.01
CA ILE A 453 1.41 -12.19 6.01
C ILE A 453 1.46 -10.81 6.66
N TRP A 454 0.41 -10.41 7.37
CA TRP A 454 0.34 -9.13 8.08
C TRP A 454 1.50 -8.94 9.06
N SER A 455 1.84 -9.96 9.85
CA SER A 455 2.90 -9.86 10.87
C SER A 455 4.28 -9.59 10.26
N HIS A 456 4.52 -10.05 9.02
CA HIS A 456 5.79 -9.86 8.31
C HIS A 456 5.86 -8.57 7.46
N LEU A 457 4.80 -7.77 7.40
CA LEU A 457 4.88 -6.46 6.77
C LEU A 457 5.74 -5.50 7.59
N PRO A 458 6.51 -4.59 6.97
CA PRO A 458 7.27 -3.57 7.69
C PRO A 458 6.37 -2.74 8.61
N TYR A 459 6.92 -2.32 9.74
CA TYR A 459 6.18 -1.52 10.72
C TYR A 459 5.47 -0.32 10.10
N ARG A 460 6.18 0.43 9.23
CA ARG A 460 5.62 1.60 8.55
C ARG A 460 4.40 1.24 7.72
N LEU A 461 4.48 0.21 6.89
CA LEU A 461 3.36 -0.20 6.03
C LEU A 461 2.16 -0.67 6.87
N LYS A 462 2.40 -1.44 7.95
CA LYS A 462 1.35 -1.81 8.92
C LYS A 462 0.70 -0.58 9.56
N LYS A 463 1.51 0.40 9.98
CA LYS A 463 1.04 1.64 10.60
C LYS A 463 0.16 2.44 9.63
N GLU A 464 0.59 2.62 8.40
CA GLU A 464 -0.13 3.37 7.39
C GLU A 464 -1.46 2.70 7.02
N PHE A 465 -1.49 1.39 6.83
CA PHE A 465 -2.74 0.65 6.63
C PHE A 465 -3.67 0.75 7.84
N TYR A 466 -3.13 0.57 9.06
CA TYR A 466 -3.93 0.68 10.28
C TYR A 466 -4.57 2.06 10.41
N HIS A 467 -3.81 3.14 10.27
CA HIS A 467 -4.32 4.50 10.39
C HIS A 467 -5.23 4.92 9.22
N THR A 468 -5.13 4.25 8.07
CA THR A 468 -6.05 4.45 6.93
C THR A 468 -7.41 3.80 7.18
N PHE A 469 -7.43 2.58 7.73
CA PHE A 469 -8.65 1.77 7.81
C PHE A 469 -9.28 1.70 9.20
N MET A 470 -8.57 2.02 10.27
CA MET A 470 -9.12 2.00 11.63
C MET A 470 -9.86 3.30 11.93
N LYS A 471 -11.04 3.18 12.55
CA LYS A 471 -11.81 4.33 13.03
C LYS A 471 -10.96 5.20 13.96
N GLY A 472 -10.89 6.50 13.64
CA GLY A 472 -10.07 7.46 14.40
C GLY A 472 -8.57 7.41 14.08
N GLY A 473 -8.14 6.60 13.11
CA GLY A 473 -6.76 6.64 12.59
C GLY A 473 -6.47 7.99 11.90
N ASP A 474 -5.20 8.38 11.88
CA ASP A 474 -4.76 9.69 11.37
C ASP A 474 -5.15 9.93 9.91
N PHE A 475 -5.21 8.84 9.11
CA PHE A 475 -5.55 8.86 7.69
C PHE A 475 -6.97 8.33 7.40
N SER A 476 -7.81 8.21 8.43
CA SER A 476 -9.15 7.65 8.29
C SER A 476 -10.14 8.60 7.60
N LYS A 477 -9.91 9.92 7.71
CA LYS A 477 -10.81 10.95 7.16
C LYS A 477 -10.43 11.30 5.72
N GLU A 478 -11.42 11.60 4.90
CA GLU A 478 -11.26 11.93 3.48
C GLU A 478 -10.11 12.90 3.18
N LYS A 479 -10.01 14.01 3.92
CA LYS A 479 -8.99 15.05 3.70
C LYS A 479 -7.58 14.67 4.20
N SER A 480 -7.46 13.68 5.07
CA SER A 480 -6.17 13.26 5.64
C SER A 480 -5.63 11.97 5.03
N ARG A 481 -6.37 11.32 4.12
CA ARG A 481 -5.93 10.07 3.48
C ARG A 481 -4.62 10.23 2.74
N LEU A 482 -3.79 9.21 2.87
CA LEU A 482 -2.50 9.16 2.20
C LEU A 482 -2.66 9.32 0.69
N SER A 483 -1.90 10.26 0.14
CA SER A 483 -1.83 10.49 -1.31
C SER A 483 -1.04 9.38 -2.01
N VAL A 484 -1.08 9.40 -3.33
CA VAL A 484 -0.26 8.50 -4.14
C VAL A 484 1.24 8.68 -3.87
N ASP A 485 1.68 9.91 -3.61
CA ASP A 485 3.09 10.19 -3.28
C ASP A 485 3.50 9.56 -1.95
N ASN A 486 2.65 9.65 -0.91
CA ASN A 486 2.91 9.01 0.38
C ASN A 486 3.05 7.49 0.24
N TRP A 487 2.15 6.84 -0.51
CA TRP A 487 2.24 5.39 -0.75
C TRP A 487 3.48 5.02 -1.57
N LEU A 488 3.84 5.81 -2.60
CA LEU A 488 5.07 5.59 -3.37
C LEU A 488 6.32 5.59 -2.48
N GLU A 489 6.38 6.54 -1.57
CA GLU A 489 7.48 6.61 -0.62
C GLU A 489 7.56 5.36 0.26
N THR A 490 6.44 4.95 0.85
CA THR A 490 6.37 3.76 1.71
C THR A 490 6.75 2.48 0.97
N PHE A 491 6.27 2.31 -0.26
CA PHE A 491 6.61 1.12 -1.03
C PHE A 491 8.06 1.15 -1.56
N ASN A 492 8.63 2.32 -1.88
CA ASN A 492 10.05 2.45 -2.24
C ASN A 492 10.96 2.15 -1.04
N GLU A 493 10.59 2.60 0.17
CA GLU A 493 11.29 2.20 1.40
C GLU A 493 11.22 0.69 1.60
N TYR A 494 10.03 0.10 1.46
CA TYR A 494 9.88 -1.36 1.58
C TYR A 494 10.74 -2.10 0.56
N LEU A 495 10.77 -1.65 -0.69
CA LEU A 495 11.62 -2.24 -1.73
C LEU A 495 13.11 -2.15 -1.37
N THR A 496 13.53 -1.04 -0.79
CA THR A 496 14.90 -0.83 -0.30
C THR A 496 15.24 -1.80 0.83
N LEU A 497 14.33 -1.99 1.81
CA LEU A 497 14.52 -2.94 2.91
C LEU A 497 14.66 -4.38 2.42
N ILE A 498 13.89 -4.78 1.38
CA ILE A 498 13.99 -6.10 0.75
C ILE A 498 15.32 -6.23 0.00
N ASN A 499 15.68 -5.26 -0.85
CA ASN A 499 16.89 -5.32 -1.68
C ASN A 499 18.17 -5.42 -0.85
N ASN A 500 18.18 -4.82 0.33
CA ASN A 500 19.30 -4.82 1.25
C ASN A 500 19.28 -6.02 2.23
N GLY A 501 18.27 -6.89 2.17
CA GLY A 501 18.13 -8.06 3.04
C GLY A 501 17.87 -7.74 4.51
N ILE A 502 17.50 -6.48 4.84
CA ILE A 502 17.37 -6.00 6.22
C ILE A 502 16.23 -6.73 6.97
N LEU A 503 15.13 -6.96 6.30
CA LEU A 503 14.00 -7.68 6.91
C LEU A 503 14.35 -9.15 7.12
N ARG A 504 15.01 -9.77 6.14
CA ARG A 504 15.43 -11.17 6.18
C ARG A 504 16.45 -11.44 7.27
N SER A 505 17.38 -10.52 7.52
CA SER A 505 18.38 -10.67 8.60
C SER A 505 17.72 -10.78 9.99
N LYS A 506 16.54 -10.19 10.19
CA LYS A 506 15.78 -10.27 11.44
C LYS A 506 14.88 -11.48 11.51
N ASP A 507 14.19 -11.78 10.44
CA ASP A 507 13.31 -12.94 10.29
C ASP A 507 13.31 -13.43 8.84
N GLU A 508 13.82 -14.65 8.61
CA GLU A 508 13.96 -15.26 7.28
C GLU A 508 12.63 -15.26 6.50
N MET A 509 11.49 -15.40 7.20
CA MET A 509 10.18 -15.40 6.55
C MET A 509 9.69 -14.01 6.12
N SER A 510 10.40 -12.94 6.48
CA SER A 510 10.00 -11.58 6.06
C SER A 510 10.07 -11.38 4.54
N ASP A 511 10.88 -12.16 3.82
CA ASP A 511 10.97 -12.16 2.36
C ASP A 511 10.08 -13.21 1.69
N GLU A 512 9.43 -14.09 2.49
CA GLU A 512 8.52 -15.08 1.95
C GLU A 512 7.23 -14.45 1.45
N LEU A 513 6.77 -14.92 0.29
CA LEU A 513 5.50 -14.48 -0.29
C LEU A 513 4.30 -14.91 0.58
N PHE A 514 4.37 -16.14 1.09
CA PHE A 514 3.34 -16.76 1.93
C PHE A 514 3.97 -17.35 3.20
N PRO A 515 4.28 -16.52 4.20
CA PRO A 515 4.86 -16.99 5.45
C PRO A 515 3.89 -17.95 6.18
N THR A 516 4.44 -18.95 6.87
CA THR A 516 3.69 -20.02 7.54
C THR A 516 3.63 -19.87 9.06
N ARG A 517 4.24 -18.84 9.63
CA ARG A 517 4.23 -18.50 11.06
C ARG A 517 4.21 -16.99 11.25
N TYR A 518 3.93 -16.55 12.46
CA TYR A 518 4.07 -15.13 12.82
C TYR A 518 5.55 -14.69 12.87
N ASN A 519 5.79 -13.41 12.61
CA ASN A 519 7.08 -12.79 12.84
C ASN A 519 7.50 -12.97 14.32
N LYS A 520 8.80 -13.15 14.59
CA LYS A 520 9.33 -13.35 15.93
C LYS A 520 9.04 -12.17 16.86
N GLU A 521 9.07 -10.95 16.34
CA GLU A 521 8.79 -9.73 17.09
C GLU A 521 7.30 -9.59 17.48
N ASP A 522 6.38 -10.19 16.70
CA ASP A 522 4.93 -10.12 16.92
C ASP A 522 4.42 -11.31 17.78
N ARG A 523 5.29 -12.26 18.17
CA ARG A 523 4.88 -13.44 18.98
C ARG A 523 4.34 -13.09 20.38
N ASP A 524 4.74 -11.94 20.92
CA ASP A 524 4.27 -11.44 22.21
C ASP A 524 2.87 -10.81 22.16
N ILE A 525 2.26 -10.71 20.98
CA ILE A 525 0.86 -10.32 20.83
C ILE A 525 0.02 -11.58 21.09
N PRO A 526 -0.80 -11.63 22.17
CA PRO A 526 -1.60 -12.81 22.47
C PRO A 526 -2.62 -13.02 21.35
N VAL A 527 -2.32 -13.95 20.46
CA VAL A 527 -3.28 -14.49 19.51
C VAL A 527 -4.06 -15.55 20.27
N GLN A 528 -5.23 -15.20 20.78
CA GLN A 528 -6.16 -16.20 21.27
C GLN A 528 -6.58 -17.04 20.06
N THR A 529 -6.04 -18.24 19.97
CA THR A 529 -6.59 -19.29 19.12
C THR A 529 -8.00 -19.56 19.62
N ILE A 530 -8.99 -19.07 18.90
CA ILE A 530 -10.38 -19.47 19.14
C ILE A 530 -10.43 -20.96 18.79
N SER A 531 -10.40 -21.80 19.82
CA SER A 531 -10.72 -23.22 19.67
C SER A 531 -12.18 -23.25 19.18
N ILE A 532 -12.37 -23.62 17.94
CA ILE A 532 -13.69 -23.90 17.36
C ILE A 532 -14.26 -25.07 18.19
N LYS A 533 -15.07 -24.75 19.19
CA LYS A 533 -16.01 -25.72 19.74
C LYS A 533 -16.95 -26.05 18.58
N ASN A 534 -16.86 -27.28 18.11
CA ASN A 534 -17.80 -27.85 17.15
C ASN A 534 -19.23 -27.78 17.73
N ASN A 535 -19.92 -26.69 17.50
CA ASN A 535 -21.36 -26.65 17.57
C ASN A 535 -21.86 -26.78 16.14
N THR A 536 -22.19 -27.99 15.79
CA THR A 536 -22.99 -28.36 14.62
C THR A 536 -24.34 -27.62 14.67
N ASN A 537 -24.44 -26.49 14.01
CA ASN A 537 -25.71 -25.92 13.62
C ASN A 537 -25.71 -25.69 12.10
N GLN A 538 -26.48 -26.56 11.44
CA GLN A 538 -26.65 -26.67 9.96
C GLN A 538 -27.40 -25.48 9.30
N ASN A 539 -27.51 -24.31 9.94
CA ASN A 539 -28.38 -23.23 9.44
C ASN A 539 -27.61 -22.04 8.77
N PHE A 540 -26.31 -22.16 8.54
CA PHE A 540 -25.53 -21.04 7.98
C PHE A 540 -25.37 -21.03 6.45
N ILE A 541 -25.89 -22.03 5.73
CA ILE A 541 -25.66 -22.14 4.27
C ILE A 541 -26.69 -21.40 3.41
N ASN A 542 -27.81 -20.95 3.97
CA ASN A 542 -28.91 -20.43 3.15
C ASN A 542 -29.02 -18.90 3.03
N ASN A 543 -28.18 -18.11 3.69
CA ASN A 543 -28.31 -16.63 3.67
C ASN A 543 -27.22 -15.86 2.90
N SER A 544 -26.23 -16.55 2.30
CA SER A 544 -25.15 -15.86 1.58
C SER A 544 -25.35 -15.72 0.07
N LEU A 545 -26.50 -16.11 -0.46
CA LEU A 545 -26.74 -16.11 -1.92
C LEU A 545 -27.41 -14.84 -2.47
N ASN A 546 -27.75 -13.85 -1.65
CA ASN A 546 -28.51 -12.67 -2.10
C ASN A 546 -27.80 -11.29 -1.94
N ASN A 547 -26.53 -11.26 -1.64
CA ASN A 547 -25.80 -9.98 -1.61
C ASN A 547 -24.70 -9.95 -2.69
N ASN A 548 -24.89 -9.08 -3.69
CA ASN A 548 -23.96 -8.77 -4.79
C ASN A 548 -22.61 -8.13 -4.36
N GLY A 549 -22.03 -8.55 -3.26
CA GLY A 549 -20.67 -8.23 -2.85
C GLY A 549 -19.77 -9.38 -3.23
N ILE A 550 -19.05 -9.27 -4.34
CA ILE A 550 -18.12 -10.31 -4.81
C ILE A 550 -16.91 -10.32 -3.87
N ASP A 551 -16.90 -11.21 -2.89
CA ASP A 551 -15.67 -11.65 -2.23
C ASP A 551 -14.97 -12.64 -3.17
N PHE A 552 -13.84 -12.23 -3.76
CA PHE A 552 -13.07 -13.05 -4.69
C PHE A 552 -12.47 -14.30 -4.03
N THR A 553 -12.61 -14.47 -2.72
CA THR A 553 -12.03 -15.57 -1.95
C THR A 553 -13.03 -16.66 -1.61
N ASP A 554 -14.35 -16.40 -1.59
CA ASP A 554 -15.36 -17.35 -1.11
C ASP A 554 -15.49 -18.63 -1.99
N GLU A 555 -15.24 -18.52 -3.29
CA GLU A 555 -15.22 -19.72 -4.16
C GLU A 555 -14.00 -20.63 -3.89
N PHE A 556 -12.90 -20.07 -3.33
CA PHE A 556 -11.66 -20.81 -3.06
C PHE A 556 -11.57 -21.34 -1.63
N GLU A 557 -12.11 -20.65 -0.64
CA GLU A 557 -12.17 -21.15 0.74
C GLU A 557 -13.00 -22.44 0.82
N GLY A 558 -14.06 -22.55 0.02
CA GLY A 558 -14.85 -23.78 -0.10
C GLY A 558 -14.03 -24.96 -0.60
N ILE A 559 -13.11 -24.74 -1.54
CA ILE A 559 -12.25 -25.79 -2.11
C ILE A 559 -11.08 -26.12 -1.16
N GLU A 560 -10.48 -25.13 -0.49
CA GLU A 560 -9.42 -25.40 0.51
C GLU A 560 -9.95 -26.14 1.73
N LEU A 561 -11.13 -25.80 2.23
CA LEU A 561 -11.80 -26.51 3.31
C LEU A 561 -12.14 -27.96 2.89
N LEU A 562 -12.56 -28.15 1.64
CA LEU A 562 -12.81 -29.49 1.09
C LEU A 562 -11.52 -30.31 0.97
N VAL A 563 -10.44 -29.72 0.47
CA VAL A 563 -9.12 -30.38 0.34
C VAL A 563 -8.51 -30.66 1.72
N MET A 564 -8.65 -29.75 2.69
CA MET A 564 -8.25 -30.00 4.08
C MET A 564 -9.11 -31.08 4.74
N GLY A 565 -10.42 -31.05 4.53
CA GLY A 565 -11.34 -32.07 5.00
C GLY A 565 -11.00 -33.45 4.44
N LEU A 566 -10.75 -33.54 3.14
CA LEU A 566 -10.33 -34.79 2.48
C LEU A 566 -8.96 -35.27 2.99
N LYS A 567 -7.98 -34.40 3.18
CA LYS A 567 -6.68 -34.76 3.77
C LYS A 567 -6.81 -35.23 5.22
N GLN A 568 -7.72 -34.65 6.02
CA GLN A 568 -7.99 -35.09 7.39
C GLN A 568 -8.73 -36.42 7.40
N MET A 569 -9.67 -36.66 6.49
CA MET A 569 -10.36 -37.95 6.36
C MET A 569 -9.38 -39.08 5.98
N ILE A 570 -8.47 -38.84 5.03
CA ILE A 570 -7.39 -39.74 4.63
C ILE A 570 -6.45 -40.04 5.82
N LYS A 571 -6.14 -39.05 6.63
CA LYS A 571 -5.25 -39.16 7.81
C LYS A 571 -5.94 -39.92 8.98
N LYS A 572 -7.26 -39.78 9.14
CA LYS A 572 -8.03 -40.48 10.19
C LYS A 572 -8.34 -41.96 9.88
N ARG A 573 -8.40 -42.32 8.60
CA ARG A 573 -8.61 -43.73 8.20
C ARG A 573 -7.25 -44.41 8.05
N ARG A 574 -6.91 -45.36 8.89
CA ARG A 574 -5.70 -46.20 8.85
C ARG A 574 -5.56 -47.10 7.59
N LYS A 575 -6.39 -46.91 6.55
CA LYS A 575 -6.29 -47.57 5.23
C LYS A 575 -5.79 -46.55 4.21
N LYS A 576 -4.80 -46.93 3.41
CA LYS A 576 -4.37 -46.17 2.21
C LYS A 576 -5.50 -46.17 1.18
N ILE A 577 -6.26 -45.07 1.16
CA ILE A 577 -7.26 -44.77 0.11
C ILE A 577 -6.64 -43.68 -0.77
N SER A 578 -6.78 -43.80 -2.10
CA SER A 578 -6.31 -42.76 -3.02
C SER A 578 -7.14 -41.47 -2.88
N PHE A 579 -6.58 -40.34 -3.26
CA PHE A 579 -7.30 -39.07 -3.25
C PHE A 579 -8.57 -39.12 -4.11
N GLU A 580 -8.51 -39.84 -5.23
CA GLU A 580 -9.65 -40.02 -6.13
C GLU A 580 -10.79 -40.84 -5.51
N GLU A 581 -10.49 -41.87 -4.73
CA GLU A 581 -11.50 -42.66 -4.02
C GLU A 581 -12.15 -41.84 -2.89
N ALA A 582 -11.38 -41.05 -2.15
CA ALA A 582 -11.91 -40.16 -1.13
C ALA A 582 -12.80 -39.06 -1.73
N LEU A 583 -12.47 -38.57 -2.92
CA LEU A 583 -13.25 -37.59 -3.66
C LEU A 583 -14.56 -38.20 -4.18
N ARG A 584 -14.55 -39.43 -4.71
CA ARG A 584 -15.77 -40.13 -5.13
C ARG A 584 -16.72 -40.38 -3.96
N GLU A 585 -16.22 -40.81 -2.82
CA GLU A 585 -17.02 -41.04 -1.62
C GLU A 585 -17.63 -39.75 -1.06
N ALA A 586 -16.90 -38.62 -1.14
CA ALA A 586 -17.42 -37.31 -0.77
C ALA A 586 -18.51 -36.79 -1.72
N ILE A 587 -18.40 -37.10 -3.01
CA ILE A 587 -19.38 -36.77 -4.05
C ILE A 587 -20.66 -37.61 -3.89
N GLU A 588 -20.53 -38.89 -3.60
CA GLU A 588 -21.67 -39.80 -3.40
C GLU A 588 -22.48 -39.47 -2.15
N ASN A 589 -21.82 -39.02 -1.08
CA ASN A 589 -22.47 -38.63 0.18
C ASN A 589 -23.18 -37.28 0.14
N ASN A 590 -22.99 -36.46 -0.91
CA ASN A 590 -23.54 -35.10 -1.02
C ASN A 590 -24.67 -35.06 -2.08
N LYS A 591 -25.89 -35.40 -1.69
CA LYS A 591 -27.10 -35.51 -2.54
C LYS A 591 -27.68 -34.17 -3.06
N LYS A 592 -26.95 -33.04 -3.05
CA LYS A 592 -27.43 -31.77 -3.57
C LYS A 592 -26.79 -31.42 -4.92
N GLY A 593 -27.59 -31.50 -5.99
CA GLY A 593 -27.22 -31.47 -7.41
C GLY A 593 -26.40 -30.24 -7.90
N ASN A 594 -26.44 -29.08 -7.25
CA ASN A 594 -25.72 -27.89 -7.70
C ASN A 594 -24.21 -27.90 -7.45
N PHE A 595 -23.71 -28.71 -6.54
CA PHE A 595 -22.30 -28.80 -6.20
C PHE A 595 -21.53 -29.69 -7.22
N LEU A 596 -22.13 -30.75 -7.68
CA LEU A 596 -21.55 -31.67 -8.67
C LEU A 596 -21.32 -31.02 -10.04
N ASP A 597 -22.22 -30.13 -10.45
CA ASP A 597 -22.11 -29.45 -11.75
C ASP A 597 -21.04 -28.34 -11.70
N LYS A 598 -20.86 -27.67 -10.56
CA LYS A 598 -19.74 -26.74 -10.34
C LYS A 598 -18.37 -27.44 -10.36
N LEU A 599 -18.24 -28.59 -9.70
CA LEU A 599 -17.02 -29.42 -9.74
C LEU A 599 -16.70 -29.92 -11.16
N LYS A 600 -17.70 -30.38 -11.91
CA LYS A 600 -17.50 -30.83 -13.30
C LYS A 600 -17.03 -29.72 -14.23
N ARG A 601 -17.46 -28.44 -14.01
CA ARG A 601 -16.98 -27.29 -14.78
C ARG A 601 -15.52 -26.92 -14.44
N ILE A 602 -15.10 -27.12 -13.20
CA ILE A 602 -13.73 -26.81 -12.73
C ILE A 602 -12.71 -27.85 -13.25
N PHE A 603 -13.12 -29.15 -13.39
CA PHE A 603 -12.22 -30.21 -13.80
C PHE A 603 -12.26 -30.54 -15.32
N ARG A 604 -13.14 -29.88 -16.10
CA ARG A 604 -13.21 -30.01 -17.57
C ARG A 604 -12.60 -28.82 -18.33
N GLY A 605 -12.11 -27.81 -17.66
CA GLY A 605 -11.35 -26.66 -18.20
C GLY A 605 -9.87 -26.77 -17.77
#